data_dadb606b5841e9e98dba319a26038cd2
#
_entry.id   dadb606b5841e9e98dba319a26038cd2
#
_cell.length_a   1.000
_cell.length_b   1.000
_cell.length_c   1.000
_cell.angle_alpha   90.00
_cell.angle_beta   90.00
_cell.angle_gamma   90.00
#
_symmetry.space_group_name_H-M   'P 1'
#
loop_
_entity.id
_entity.type
_entity.pdbx_description
1 polymer ?
#
loop_
_entity_poly.entity_id
_entity_poly.type
_entity_poly.pdbx_seq_one_letter_code
_entity_poly.pdbx_strand_id
1 'polypeptide(L)'
;MNRRIPVLVLLAGFVVAGIALDRDPSAEEVVAEAQVEQSEFPMAPADTALASTWFCAGGTADSEGFADHVVTMLNTTERSLDVDVTAFPGAIAPPAPNAEADALDPEAGAGGDAESEGEEQAPADDAEGDQTDEAEGGEQTPADDAPVSAEPVERSIEIAPRSRVRLAMTELVTAPVASALVESDGGGLVVEHEVRSIHGIDAKPCATGASDEWHFAWGTTARESRELLVLFNPFPDDAIVEGVFSTEDTVREPGRFAGGLVVPGRSTLGIDLGDDVTRREEVAATLRTRAGRLVVDRIVRVNEEEGDRGLTVQLGVPEPQRAWIFADGVVSDDFRERFVVYNPTEELAEVEIGFRLDRPEENGIPAPVELSIAPGSHATVDMNEDGRLPANVPHSVVVRSANDIPVVAERVLSSRRPEGRRGLSVTTGSPVESPEWTFAAGSTAAESAESITIVNLDPEVLTEVDVLAVVGGQELPVSEMQDLVVEAGERLNLDLTRQIKNRDDLAIVVRATEPIVVERVLAQLGEDQRGLSIGVGVPSPEGARVPADPVDAAADVDLGDELDEAPVT
;
A
#
# COMPACT_ATOMS: atom_id res chain seq x y z
N MET A 1 7.93 -40.55 60.09
CA MET A 1 8.42 -40.27 58.73
C MET A 1 7.25 -40.09 57.78
N ASN A 2 6.29 -39.14 57.96
CA ASN A 2 5.18 -38.94 57.05
C ASN A 2 4.55 -37.52 57.13
N ARG A 3 5.32 -36.50 57.56
CA ARG A 3 4.81 -35.10 57.60
C ARG A 3 5.20 -34.22 56.37
N ARG A 4 5.99 -34.77 55.42
CA ARG A 4 6.46 -34.01 54.24
C ARG A 4 5.61 -34.22 52.97
N ILE A 5 4.79 -35.28 52.94
CA ILE A 5 3.93 -35.61 51.80
C ILE A 5 2.81 -34.57 51.57
N PRO A 6 2.07 -34.09 52.60
CA PRO A 6 1.03 -33.10 52.37
C PRO A 6 1.54 -31.71 51.90
N VAL A 7 2.76 -31.36 52.27
CA VAL A 7 3.38 -30.08 51.81
C VAL A 7 3.81 -30.17 50.35
N LEU A 8 4.31 -31.31 49.89
CA LEU A 8 4.66 -31.52 48.48
C LEU A 8 3.42 -31.59 47.58
N VAL A 9 2.30 -32.17 48.03
CA VAL A 9 1.04 -32.20 47.30
C VAL A 9 0.42 -30.79 47.21
N LEU A 10 0.50 -29.97 48.27
CA LEU A 10 0.07 -28.59 48.26
C LEU A 10 0.95 -27.71 47.32
N LEU A 11 2.28 -27.91 47.33
CA LEU A 11 3.19 -27.19 46.44
C LEU A 11 2.98 -27.59 44.97
N ALA A 12 2.78 -28.88 44.68
CA ALA A 12 2.41 -29.33 43.34
C ALA A 12 1.05 -28.79 42.88
N GLY A 13 0.05 -28.73 43.79
CA GLY A 13 -1.23 -28.11 43.53
C GLY A 13 -1.16 -26.60 43.24
N PHE A 14 -0.27 -25.89 43.95
CA PHE A 14 -0.02 -24.46 43.66
C PHE A 14 0.71 -24.23 42.33
N VAL A 15 1.65 -25.08 41.95
CA VAL A 15 2.35 -25.01 40.67
C VAL A 15 1.40 -25.32 39.51
N VAL A 16 0.57 -26.36 39.64
CA VAL A 16 -0.46 -26.69 38.64
C VAL A 16 -1.56 -25.60 38.55
N ALA A 17 -1.97 -25.01 39.67
CA ALA A 17 -2.90 -23.87 39.66
C ALA A 17 -2.25 -22.59 39.09
N GLY A 18 -0.96 -22.38 39.33
CA GLY A 18 -0.19 -21.27 38.74
C GLY A 18 -0.06 -21.42 37.22
N ILE A 19 0.22 -22.61 36.73
CA ILE A 19 0.29 -22.90 35.29
C ILE A 19 -1.10 -22.80 34.61
N ALA A 20 -2.17 -23.17 35.32
CA ALA A 20 -3.54 -23.06 34.80
C ALA A 20 -4.09 -21.63 34.84
N LEU A 21 -3.54 -20.76 35.71
CA LEU A 21 -3.89 -19.32 35.75
C LEU A 21 -3.01 -18.48 34.83
N ASP A 22 -1.87 -19.00 34.37
CA ASP A 22 -0.97 -18.36 33.42
C ASP A 22 -1.36 -18.64 31.94
N ARG A 23 -2.35 -19.51 31.75
CA ARG A 23 -3.04 -19.71 30.48
C ARG A 23 -4.41 -19.05 30.53
N ASP A 24 -4.41 -17.73 30.60
CA ASP A 24 -5.61 -16.94 30.36
C ASP A 24 -5.61 -16.58 28.87
N PRO A 25 -6.49 -17.18 28.04
CA PRO A 25 -6.58 -16.85 26.62
C PRO A 25 -6.86 -15.35 26.40
N SER A 26 -7.40 -14.66 27.41
CA SER A 26 -7.58 -13.21 27.40
C SER A 26 -6.26 -12.42 27.43
N ALA A 27 -5.13 -13.00 27.83
CA ALA A 27 -3.85 -12.29 27.87
C ALA A 27 -3.19 -12.20 26.47
N GLU A 28 -3.35 -13.23 25.63
CA GLU A 28 -2.89 -13.19 24.23
C GLU A 28 -3.76 -12.28 23.40
N GLU A 29 -5.07 -12.29 23.62
CA GLU A 29 -6.02 -11.39 22.96
C GLU A 29 -5.74 -9.92 23.31
N VAL A 30 -5.48 -9.59 24.58
CA VAL A 30 -5.10 -8.23 25.03
C VAL A 30 -3.75 -7.80 24.45
N VAL A 31 -2.78 -8.71 24.28
CA VAL A 31 -1.49 -8.38 23.66
C VAL A 31 -1.63 -8.14 22.17
N ALA A 32 -2.44 -8.94 21.47
CA ALA A 32 -2.72 -8.76 20.05
C ALA A 32 -3.49 -7.45 19.79
N GLU A 33 -4.49 -7.14 20.61
CA GLU A 33 -5.24 -5.88 20.57
C GLU A 33 -4.33 -4.66 20.85
N ALA A 34 -3.44 -4.76 21.84
CA ALA A 34 -2.46 -3.71 22.14
C ALA A 34 -1.42 -3.51 21.02
N GLN A 35 -1.08 -4.55 20.26
CA GLN A 35 -0.22 -4.44 19.07
C GLN A 35 -0.94 -3.72 17.91
N VAL A 36 -2.21 -3.98 17.71
CA VAL A 36 -3.03 -3.30 16.70
C VAL A 36 -3.21 -1.81 17.04
N GLU A 37 -3.45 -1.46 18.32
CA GLU A 37 -3.53 -0.06 18.75
C GLU A 37 -2.23 0.73 18.53
N GLN A 38 -1.09 0.05 18.41
CA GLN A 38 0.21 0.66 18.12
C GLN A 38 0.55 0.65 16.63
N SER A 39 -0.24 -0.03 15.80
CA SER A 39 -0.03 -0.06 14.36
C SER A 39 -0.37 1.29 13.74
N GLU A 40 0.53 1.81 12.91
CA GLU A 40 0.29 3.03 12.09
C GLU A 40 -0.50 2.71 10.80
N PHE A 41 -1.03 1.49 10.64
CA PHE A 41 -1.92 1.14 9.54
C PHE A 41 -3.23 1.94 9.62
N PRO A 42 -3.76 2.48 8.51
CA PRO A 42 -4.98 3.28 8.53
C PRO A 42 -6.17 2.53 9.12
N MET A 43 -6.75 3.04 10.20
CA MET A 43 -7.94 2.50 10.85
C MET A 43 -9.02 3.56 11.01
N ALA A 44 -10.29 3.14 10.95
CA ALA A 44 -11.41 4.04 11.16
C ALA A 44 -11.44 4.50 12.62
N PRO A 45 -11.44 5.81 12.91
CA PRO A 45 -11.64 6.28 14.27
C PRO A 45 -12.99 5.81 14.81
N ALA A 46 -13.00 5.24 16.01
CA ALA A 46 -14.25 4.78 16.64
C ALA A 46 -15.31 5.90 16.69
N ASP A 47 -16.59 5.58 16.58
CA ASP A 47 -17.71 6.56 16.62
C ASP A 47 -17.68 7.44 17.88
N THR A 48 -17.09 6.96 18.96
CA THR A 48 -16.93 7.66 20.24
C THR A 48 -15.68 8.50 20.32
N ALA A 49 -14.80 8.49 19.33
CA ALA A 49 -13.60 9.33 19.29
C ALA A 49 -13.99 10.82 19.28
N LEU A 50 -13.14 11.64 19.90
CA LEU A 50 -13.38 13.08 20.02
C LEU A 50 -12.98 13.87 18.78
N ALA A 51 -12.17 13.26 17.91
CA ALA A 51 -11.73 13.84 16.63
C ALA A 51 -11.33 12.73 15.66
N SER A 52 -11.34 13.04 14.38
CA SER A 52 -10.77 12.24 13.30
C SER A 52 -9.82 13.10 12.50
N THR A 53 -8.65 12.57 12.18
CA THR A 53 -7.67 13.25 11.33
C THR A 53 -7.18 12.28 10.26
N TRP A 54 -7.19 12.76 9.01
CA TRP A 54 -6.75 11.98 7.86
C TRP A 54 -5.81 12.79 6.96
N PHE A 55 -4.82 12.13 6.40
CA PHE A 55 -3.79 12.71 5.56
C PHE A 55 -3.79 12.00 4.20
N CYS A 56 -4.22 12.69 3.16
CA CYS A 56 -4.23 12.20 1.78
C CYS A 56 -3.08 12.89 1.03
N ALA A 57 -1.95 12.21 0.87
CA ALA A 57 -0.73 12.87 0.43
C ALA A 57 -0.71 13.15 -1.06
N GLY A 58 -1.25 12.27 -1.95
CA GLY A 58 -0.89 12.30 -3.34
C GLY A 58 -1.95 12.45 -4.40
N GLY A 59 -1.69 13.34 -5.33
CA GLY A 59 -2.39 13.56 -6.58
C GLY A 59 -2.05 14.90 -7.20
N THR A 60 -2.52 15.15 -8.42
CA THR A 60 -2.38 16.42 -9.12
C THR A 60 -3.66 17.25 -8.96
N ALA A 61 -3.51 18.57 -8.94
CA ALA A 61 -4.61 19.52 -8.93
C ALA A 61 -4.45 20.54 -10.06
N ASP A 62 -4.05 20.07 -11.24
CA ASP A 62 -3.81 20.86 -12.44
C ASP A 62 -4.50 20.18 -13.62
N SER A 63 -5.06 20.96 -14.55
CA SER A 63 -5.72 20.46 -15.76
C SER A 63 -4.80 19.69 -16.72
N GLU A 64 -3.49 19.87 -16.61
CA GLU A 64 -2.44 19.12 -17.33
C GLU A 64 -1.85 17.98 -16.49
N GLY A 65 -2.38 17.77 -15.29
CA GLY A 65 -1.98 16.72 -14.37
C GLY A 65 -2.24 15.32 -14.91
N PHE A 66 -1.44 14.35 -14.46
CA PHE A 66 -1.61 12.96 -14.90
C PHE A 66 -2.35 12.07 -13.89
N ALA A 67 -2.73 12.61 -12.74
CA ALA A 67 -3.34 11.89 -11.62
C ALA A 67 -4.24 12.83 -10.79
N ASP A 68 -5.39 13.25 -11.34
CA ASP A 68 -6.31 14.16 -10.67
C ASP A 68 -6.72 13.64 -9.30
N HIS A 69 -6.49 14.45 -8.26
CA HIS A 69 -6.70 14.08 -6.86
C HIS A 69 -8.14 14.39 -6.42
N VAL A 70 -8.83 13.37 -5.93
CA VAL A 70 -10.19 13.48 -5.38
C VAL A 70 -10.22 12.83 -3.99
N VAL A 71 -10.68 13.55 -2.98
CA VAL A 71 -10.87 13.04 -1.63
C VAL A 71 -12.34 12.66 -1.43
N THR A 72 -12.58 11.47 -0.92
CA THR A 72 -13.91 10.93 -0.60
C THR A 72 -14.03 10.73 0.91
N MET A 73 -14.97 11.43 1.52
CA MET A 73 -15.21 11.47 2.96
C MET A 73 -16.57 10.83 3.25
N LEU A 74 -16.60 9.81 4.10
CA LEU A 74 -17.80 9.09 4.52
C LEU A 74 -18.05 9.32 6.01
N ASN A 75 -19.23 9.84 6.34
CA ASN A 75 -19.74 9.85 7.71
C ASN A 75 -20.49 8.54 7.97
N THR A 76 -19.92 7.67 8.81
CA THR A 76 -20.54 6.40 9.21
C THR A 76 -21.49 6.53 10.41
N THR A 77 -21.64 7.73 10.97
CA THR A 77 -22.43 7.98 12.18
C THR A 77 -23.88 8.37 11.88
N GLU A 78 -24.71 8.42 12.92
CA GLU A 78 -26.11 8.89 12.90
C GLU A 78 -26.26 10.41 13.12
N ARG A 79 -25.15 11.14 13.23
CA ARG A 79 -25.10 12.60 13.43
C ARG A 79 -24.39 13.28 12.25
N SER A 80 -24.68 14.55 12.01
CA SER A 80 -23.87 15.36 11.10
C SER A 80 -22.45 15.52 11.69
N LEU A 81 -21.44 15.54 10.83
CA LEU A 81 -20.07 15.85 11.16
C LEU A 81 -19.66 17.16 10.46
N ASP A 82 -19.07 18.06 11.23
CA ASP A 82 -18.37 19.21 10.66
C ASP A 82 -16.94 18.77 10.33
N VAL A 83 -16.56 18.92 9.06
CA VAL A 83 -15.29 18.45 8.52
C VAL A 83 -14.56 19.62 7.88
N ASP A 84 -13.33 19.86 8.31
CA ASP A 84 -12.43 20.84 7.71
C ASP A 84 -11.44 20.13 6.77
N VAL A 85 -11.41 20.56 5.52
CA VAL A 85 -10.48 20.08 4.51
C VAL A 85 -9.50 21.18 4.17
N THR A 86 -8.23 20.96 4.47
CA THR A 86 -7.15 21.89 4.10
C THR A 86 -6.36 21.29 2.95
N ALA A 87 -6.39 21.96 1.78
CA ALA A 87 -5.60 21.61 0.61
C ALA A 87 -4.22 22.28 0.68
N PHE A 88 -3.16 21.51 0.48
CA PHE A 88 -1.78 21.96 0.46
C PHE A 88 -1.23 21.87 -0.96
N PRO A 89 -1.19 22.98 -1.71
CA PRO A 89 -0.59 23.02 -3.03
C PRO A 89 0.92 22.79 -2.95
N GLY A 90 1.46 22.11 -3.95
CA GLY A 90 2.88 21.79 -4.02
C GLY A 90 3.45 21.82 -5.43
N ALA A 91 4.76 21.70 -5.52
CA ALA A 91 5.50 21.66 -6.78
C ALA A 91 6.19 20.30 -6.94
N ILE A 92 6.52 19.96 -8.19
CA ILE A 92 7.45 18.86 -8.46
C ILE A 92 8.86 19.45 -8.43
N ALA A 93 9.73 18.83 -7.63
CA ALA A 93 11.12 19.25 -7.53
C ALA A 93 11.83 19.10 -8.88
N PRO A 94 12.69 20.06 -9.27
CA PRO A 94 13.48 19.91 -10.47
C PRO A 94 14.47 18.75 -10.35
N PRO A 95 14.92 18.15 -11.47
CA PRO A 95 15.94 17.10 -11.47
C PRO A 95 17.19 17.52 -10.66
N ALA A 96 17.85 16.56 -10.00
CA ALA A 96 19.08 16.83 -9.29
C ALA A 96 20.17 17.31 -10.26
N PRO A 97 21.03 18.28 -9.88
CA PRO A 97 22.03 18.90 -10.78
C PRO A 97 23.02 17.96 -11.45
N ASN A 98 23.13 16.71 -11.02
CA ASN A 98 24.05 15.68 -11.52
C ASN A 98 23.34 14.44 -12.11
N ALA A 99 22.03 14.46 -12.29
CA ALA A 99 21.26 13.32 -12.81
C ALA A 99 21.70 12.87 -14.23
N GLU A 100 22.26 13.78 -15.04
CA GLU A 100 22.78 13.44 -16.37
C GLU A 100 24.10 12.64 -16.35
N ALA A 101 24.87 12.66 -15.25
CA ALA A 101 26.14 11.97 -15.17
C ALA A 101 25.99 10.47 -14.87
N ASP A 102 24.94 10.07 -14.17
CA ASP A 102 24.61 8.68 -13.86
C ASP A 102 23.90 7.96 -15.01
N ALA A 103 23.39 8.71 -16.00
CA ALA A 103 22.70 8.16 -17.17
C ALA A 103 23.64 7.63 -18.27
N LEU A 104 24.94 7.83 -18.14
CA LEU A 104 25.95 7.30 -19.05
C LEU A 104 26.45 5.95 -18.54
N ASP A 105 25.87 4.89 -19.08
CA ASP A 105 26.21 3.50 -18.83
C ASP A 105 27.71 3.23 -19.09
N PRO A 106 28.50 2.73 -18.12
CA PRO A 106 29.92 2.43 -18.30
C PRO A 106 30.21 1.19 -19.14
N GLU A 107 29.22 0.46 -19.63
CA GLU A 107 29.43 -0.80 -20.41
C GLU A 107 29.55 -0.63 -21.92
N ALA A 108 29.54 0.58 -22.48
CA ALA A 108 29.74 0.78 -23.93
C ALA A 108 31.21 0.88 -24.36
N GLY A 109 32.16 0.48 -23.52
CA GLY A 109 33.58 0.71 -23.73
C GLY A 109 34.54 -0.45 -23.54
N ALA A 110 34.19 -1.69 -23.93
CA ALA A 110 35.16 -2.79 -23.93
C ALA A 110 34.98 -3.71 -25.14
N GLY A 111 35.63 -3.36 -26.22
CA GLY A 111 35.73 -4.29 -27.38
C GLY A 111 36.25 -3.64 -28.66
N GLY A 112 37.54 -3.52 -28.82
CA GLY A 112 38.13 -3.13 -30.10
C GLY A 112 39.63 -2.86 -30.00
N ASP A 113 40.41 -3.93 -30.13
CA ASP A 113 41.84 -3.92 -30.24
C ASP A 113 42.36 -3.11 -31.43
N ALA A 114 43.45 -2.36 -31.14
CA ALA A 114 44.67 -2.13 -31.84
C ALA A 114 44.68 -1.94 -33.40
N GLU A 115 45.23 -0.90 -33.85
CA GLU A 115 46.61 -0.85 -34.41
C GLU A 115 46.93 0.54 -34.93
N SER A 116 48.18 0.87 -34.67
CA SER A 116 48.96 2.06 -34.95
C SER A 116 49.13 2.41 -36.44
N GLU A 117 49.39 3.63 -36.69
CA GLU A 117 50.47 4.25 -37.52
C GLU A 117 49.98 5.60 -38.06
N GLY A 118 50.64 6.66 -37.72
CA GLY A 118 51.70 7.30 -38.45
C GLY A 118 51.38 8.77 -38.76
N GLU A 119 52.13 9.67 -38.12
CA GLU A 119 52.70 10.93 -38.61
C GLU A 119 51.97 11.79 -39.65
N GLU A 120 51.72 13.08 -39.38
CA GLU A 120 52.57 14.16 -39.93
C GLU A 120 52.13 15.56 -39.46
N GLN A 121 53.16 16.41 -39.31
CA GLN A 121 53.21 17.77 -38.77
C GLN A 121 52.57 18.84 -39.64
N ALA A 122 51.96 19.84 -38.97
CA ALA A 122 52.01 21.31 -39.08
C ALA A 122 52.06 21.99 -40.49
N PRO A 123 51.86 23.31 -40.63
CA PRO A 123 52.10 24.38 -39.67
C PRO A 123 51.01 25.49 -39.57
N ALA A 124 51.31 26.41 -38.65
CA ALA A 124 50.68 27.65 -38.30
C ALA A 124 50.57 28.68 -39.45
N ASP A 125 49.55 29.57 -39.32
CA ASP A 125 49.74 30.96 -39.74
C ASP A 125 48.94 31.92 -38.86
N ASP A 126 49.64 33.01 -38.53
CA ASP A 126 49.29 34.11 -37.65
C ASP A 126 48.18 35.02 -38.20
N ALA A 127 47.37 35.62 -37.30
CA ALA A 127 46.94 37.01 -37.45
C ALA A 127 46.49 37.58 -36.08
N GLU A 128 47.24 38.59 -35.71
CA GLU A 128 47.02 39.55 -34.62
C GLU A 128 45.73 40.39 -34.79
N GLY A 129 45.21 40.86 -33.63
CA GLY A 129 44.35 42.05 -33.58
C GLY A 129 43.37 42.06 -32.45
N ASP A 130 43.73 42.59 -31.44
CA ASP A 130 43.53 43.89 -30.74
C ASP A 130 42.55 43.83 -29.54
N GLN A 131 43.05 44.38 -28.45
CA GLN A 131 42.47 44.53 -27.12
C GLN A 131 41.32 45.54 -27.11
N THR A 132 40.29 45.29 -26.34
CA THR A 132 39.75 46.31 -25.41
C THR A 132 39.16 45.65 -24.19
N ASP A 133 39.71 46.01 -23.03
CA ASP A 133 39.17 45.80 -21.68
C ASP A 133 37.77 46.45 -21.54
N GLU A 134 36.83 45.73 -20.99
CA GLU A 134 35.87 46.31 -20.03
C GLU A 134 35.44 45.22 -19.06
N ALA A 135 35.90 45.37 -17.80
CA ALA A 135 35.42 44.62 -16.65
C ALA A 135 34.04 45.15 -16.24
N GLU A 136 33.01 44.38 -16.48
CA GLU A 136 31.76 44.56 -15.72
C GLU A 136 31.59 43.38 -14.75
N GLY A 137 31.52 43.74 -13.47
CA GLY A 137 31.28 42.84 -12.35
C GLY A 137 29.94 42.16 -12.51
N GLY A 138 29.97 40.86 -12.75
CA GLY A 138 28.79 40.00 -12.63
C GLY A 138 28.45 39.88 -11.15
N GLU A 139 27.41 40.58 -10.76
CA GLU A 139 26.67 40.39 -9.53
C GLU A 139 26.12 38.95 -9.56
N GLN A 140 26.69 38.07 -8.73
CA GLN A 140 26.08 36.79 -8.45
C GLN A 140 24.77 37.04 -7.77
N THR A 141 23.65 36.93 -8.53
CA THR A 141 22.32 36.74 -7.97
C THR A 141 22.34 35.45 -7.18
N PRO A 142 21.89 35.45 -5.91
CA PRO A 142 21.69 34.21 -5.18
C PRO A 142 20.66 33.37 -5.93
N ALA A 143 20.94 32.10 -6.06
CA ALA A 143 19.98 31.09 -6.49
C ALA A 143 18.90 30.97 -5.38
N ASP A 144 17.86 31.77 -5.49
CA ASP A 144 16.70 31.81 -4.58
C ASP A 144 15.44 31.69 -5.46
N ASP A 145 15.34 30.59 -6.22
CA ASP A 145 14.12 30.14 -6.90
C ASP A 145 13.75 28.73 -6.42
N ALA A 146 13.60 28.58 -5.10
CA ALA A 146 12.70 27.53 -4.62
C ALA A 146 11.27 27.96 -5.04
N PRO A 147 10.49 27.06 -5.70
CA PRO A 147 9.13 27.39 -6.07
C PRO A 147 8.36 27.76 -4.81
N VAL A 148 7.86 29.00 -4.75
CA VAL A 148 7.05 29.49 -3.66
C VAL A 148 5.79 28.63 -3.64
N SER A 149 5.66 27.73 -2.67
CA SER A 149 4.41 27.01 -2.43
C SER A 149 3.31 28.02 -2.14
N ALA A 150 2.20 27.95 -2.89
CA ALA A 150 1.03 28.76 -2.58
C ALA A 150 0.52 28.40 -1.16
N GLU A 151 -0.12 29.35 -0.47
CA GLU A 151 -0.65 29.10 0.87
C GLU A 151 -1.72 28.00 0.85
N PRO A 152 -1.82 27.16 1.90
CA PRO A 152 -2.88 26.18 2.04
C PRO A 152 -4.27 26.84 2.03
N VAL A 153 -5.24 26.14 1.44
CA VAL A 153 -6.64 26.59 1.33
C VAL A 153 -7.54 25.68 2.15
N GLU A 154 -8.30 26.25 3.06
CA GLU A 154 -9.22 25.52 3.95
C GLU A 154 -10.67 25.67 3.48
N ARG A 155 -11.45 24.59 3.63
CA ARG A 155 -12.88 24.55 3.35
C ARG A 155 -13.60 23.70 4.38
N SER A 156 -14.55 24.28 5.10
CA SER A 156 -15.44 23.56 6.02
C SER A 156 -16.65 22.97 5.27
N ILE A 157 -17.00 21.74 5.59
CA ILE A 157 -18.07 20.96 4.96
C ILE A 157 -18.87 20.26 6.07
N GLU A 158 -20.19 20.43 6.09
CA GLU A 158 -21.07 19.59 6.90
C GLU A 158 -21.44 18.32 6.14
N ILE A 159 -21.08 17.14 6.69
CA ILE A 159 -21.46 15.84 6.13
C ILE A 159 -22.62 15.26 6.91
N ALA A 160 -23.77 15.12 6.25
CA ALA A 160 -24.98 14.56 6.87
C ALA A 160 -24.76 13.11 7.37
N PRO A 161 -25.60 12.61 8.29
CA PRO A 161 -25.55 11.22 8.74
C PRO A 161 -25.56 10.22 7.58
N ARG A 162 -24.76 9.15 7.69
CA ARG A 162 -24.73 8.06 6.69
C ARG A 162 -24.59 8.57 5.24
N SER A 163 -23.76 9.60 5.06
CA SER A 163 -23.56 10.25 3.77
C SER A 163 -22.10 10.41 3.44
N ARG A 164 -21.81 10.48 2.15
CA ARG A 164 -20.46 10.76 1.67
C ARG A 164 -20.40 12.05 0.85
N VAL A 165 -19.24 12.66 0.87
CA VAL A 165 -18.89 13.83 0.05
C VAL A 165 -17.62 13.51 -0.71
N ARG A 166 -17.59 13.89 -1.99
CA ARG A 166 -16.40 13.86 -2.85
C ARG A 166 -15.97 15.28 -3.14
N LEU A 167 -14.67 15.54 -3.01
CA LEU A 167 -14.07 16.84 -3.23
C LEU A 167 -12.83 16.70 -4.12
N ALA A 168 -12.87 17.24 -5.32
CA ALA A 168 -11.70 17.32 -6.19
C ALA A 168 -10.77 18.44 -5.69
N MET A 169 -9.48 18.16 -5.59
CA MET A 169 -8.51 19.17 -5.12
C MET A 169 -8.43 20.37 -6.06
N THR A 170 -8.74 20.19 -7.34
CA THR A 170 -8.88 21.29 -8.32
C THR A 170 -9.99 22.31 -7.99
N GLU A 171 -10.93 21.97 -7.11
CA GLU A 171 -11.94 22.92 -6.62
C GLU A 171 -11.39 23.89 -5.57
N LEU A 172 -10.26 23.55 -4.94
CA LEU A 172 -9.63 24.34 -3.89
C LEU A 172 -8.35 25.04 -4.36
N VAL A 173 -7.49 24.32 -5.09
CA VAL A 173 -6.17 24.80 -5.49
C VAL A 173 -5.86 24.41 -6.94
N THR A 174 -4.89 25.09 -7.55
CA THR A 174 -4.30 24.70 -8.82
C THR A 174 -2.80 24.54 -8.61
N ALA A 175 -2.31 23.31 -8.70
CA ALA A 175 -0.90 22.98 -8.43
C ALA A 175 -0.50 21.66 -9.12
N PRO A 176 0.79 21.50 -9.48
CA PRO A 176 1.32 20.25 -10.04
C PRO A 176 1.07 19.02 -9.16
N VAL A 177 1.10 19.21 -7.83
CA VAL A 177 0.69 18.24 -6.82
C VAL A 177 -0.10 18.93 -5.71
N ALA A 178 -1.02 18.22 -5.09
CA ALA A 178 -1.77 18.74 -3.95
C ALA A 178 -2.12 17.62 -2.98
N SER A 179 -1.90 17.89 -1.68
CA SER A 179 -2.29 17.02 -0.58
C SER A 179 -3.49 17.60 0.17
N ALA A 180 -4.16 16.75 0.95
CA ALA A 180 -5.27 17.17 1.79
C ALA A 180 -5.08 16.68 3.23
N LEU A 181 -5.31 17.58 4.19
CA LEU A 181 -5.56 17.28 5.59
C LEU A 181 -7.08 17.37 5.80
N VAL A 182 -7.66 16.31 6.35
CA VAL A 182 -9.09 16.24 6.64
C VAL A 182 -9.27 16.04 8.15
N GLU A 183 -9.94 16.95 8.80
CA GLU A 183 -10.15 16.96 10.24
C GLU A 183 -11.64 17.04 10.56
N SER A 184 -12.08 16.32 11.58
CA SER A 184 -13.46 16.37 12.08
C SER A 184 -13.50 16.37 13.60
N ASP A 185 -14.43 17.16 14.15
CA ASP A 185 -14.77 17.16 15.57
C ASP A 185 -15.65 15.95 15.91
N GLY A 186 -15.07 14.75 15.85
CA GLY A 186 -15.74 13.50 16.18
C GLY A 186 -15.20 12.30 15.42
N GLY A 187 -15.49 11.10 15.92
CA GLY A 187 -15.18 9.84 15.26
C GLY A 187 -16.19 9.46 14.19
N GLY A 188 -15.95 8.32 13.51
CA GLY A 188 -16.81 7.78 12.48
C GLY A 188 -16.68 8.48 11.12
N LEU A 189 -15.60 9.21 10.89
CA LEU A 189 -15.22 9.69 9.57
C LEU A 189 -14.23 8.72 8.95
N VAL A 190 -14.53 8.22 7.74
CA VAL A 190 -13.62 7.40 6.93
C VAL A 190 -13.27 8.15 5.65
N VAL A 191 -11.98 8.22 5.33
CA VAL A 191 -11.48 8.98 4.18
C VAL A 191 -10.66 8.08 3.28
N GLU A 192 -11.05 8.03 2.02
CA GLU A 192 -10.27 7.47 0.91
C GLU A 192 -9.94 8.58 -0.08
N HIS A 193 -8.85 8.46 -0.80
CA HIS A 193 -8.57 9.31 -1.94
C HIS A 193 -8.48 8.52 -3.23
N GLU A 194 -8.79 9.19 -4.32
CA GLU A 194 -8.73 8.63 -5.66
C GLU A 194 -7.77 9.45 -6.51
N VAL A 195 -7.01 8.79 -7.37
CA VAL A 195 -6.32 9.41 -8.49
C VAL A 195 -6.97 8.99 -9.79
N ARG A 196 -7.16 9.96 -10.72
CA ARG A 196 -7.86 9.74 -11.99
C ARG A 196 -7.11 10.36 -13.14
N SER A 197 -7.10 9.66 -14.27
CA SER A 197 -6.67 10.20 -15.58
C SER A 197 -7.20 9.34 -16.70
N ILE A 198 -6.83 9.70 -17.94
CA ILE A 198 -7.09 8.87 -19.13
C ILE A 198 -6.37 7.50 -19.07
N HIS A 199 -5.39 7.34 -18.17
CA HIS A 199 -4.63 6.09 -18.00
C HIS A 199 -5.24 5.14 -16.99
N GLY A 200 -6.12 5.63 -16.11
CA GLY A 200 -6.74 4.79 -15.11
C GLY A 200 -7.37 5.56 -13.95
N ILE A 201 -7.84 4.76 -12.99
CA ILE A 201 -8.35 5.21 -11.71
C ILE A 201 -7.83 4.25 -10.64
N ASP A 202 -7.44 4.79 -9.50
CA ASP A 202 -7.18 4.00 -8.30
C ASP A 202 -7.69 4.74 -7.07
N ALA A 203 -8.16 4.00 -6.07
CA ALA A 203 -8.69 4.52 -4.81
C ALA A 203 -8.12 3.74 -3.63
N LYS A 204 -7.58 4.45 -2.66
CA LYS A 204 -6.94 3.90 -1.46
C LYS A 204 -7.34 4.66 -0.20
N PRO A 205 -7.25 4.05 0.99
CA PRO A 205 -7.36 4.76 2.25
C PRO A 205 -6.29 5.85 2.38
N CYS A 206 -6.67 6.99 2.97
CA CYS A 206 -5.71 7.99 3.43
C CYS A 206 -5.05 7.53 4.74
N ALA A 207 -3.89 8.08 5.09
CA ALA A 207 -3.23 7.80 6.35
C ALA A 207 -3.98 8.43 7.54
N THR A 208 -3.96 7.78 8.69
CA THR A 208 -4.47 8.33 9.97
C THR A 208 -3.37 8.91 10.84
N GLY A 209 -2.11 8.77 10.42
CA GLY A 209 -0.93 9.29 11.11
C GLY A 209 0.16 9.71 10.14
N ALA A 210 1.07 10.56 10.60
CA ALA A 210 2.30 10.87 9.91
C ALA A 210 3.46 10.15 10.59
N SER A 211 4.33 9.52 9.80
CA SER A 211 5.46 8.73 10.28
C SER A 211 6.81 9.38 9.95
N ASP A 212 7.86 8.94 10.62
CA ASP A 212 9.24 9.26 10.32
C ASP A 212 9.90 8.25 9.36
N GLU A 213 9.18 7.17 9.00
CA GLU A 213 9.64 6.18 8.04
C GLU A 213 8.51 5.72 7.14
N TRP A 214 8.80 5.50 5.83
CA TRP A 214 7.86 5.02 4.84
C TRP A 214 8.54 4.06 3.88
N HIS A 215 7.87 2.95 3.57
CA HIS A 215 8.39 1.89 2.71
C HIS A 215 7.44 1.59 1.56
N PHE A 216 8.02 1.25 0.41
CA PHE A 216 7.33 0.75 -0.78
C PHE A 216 8.09 -0.47 -1.30
N ALA A 217 7.39 -1.57 -1.54
CA ALA A 217 8.03 -2.78 -2.04
C ALA A 217 8.23 -2.75 -3.56
N TRP A 218 7.33 -2.09 -4.31
CA TRP A 218 7.38 -2.01 -5.76
C TRP A 218 7.25 -0.58 -6.26
N GLY A 219 7.92 -0.28 -7.36
CA GLY A 219 7.82 0.91 -8.18
C GLY A 219 8.52 0.65 -9.50
N THR A 220 8.45 1.58 -10.44
CA THR A 220 9.12 1.46 -11.73
C THR A 220 9.43 2.81 -12.35
N THR A 221 10.65 2.98 -12.82
CA THR A 221 11.11 4.13 -13.62
C THR A 221 11.50 3.71 -15.04
N ALA A 222 10.94 2.57 -15.50
CA ALA A 222 11.12 2.06 -16.86
C ALA A 222 10.67 3.09 -17.91
N ARG A 223 11.09 2.91 -19.17
CA ARG A 223 10.98 3.93 -20.24
C ARG A 223 9.57 4.50 -20.43
N GLU A 224 8.53 3.71 -20.31
CA GLU A 224 7.13 4.09 -20.57
C GLU A 224 6.32 4.24 -19.27
N SER A 225 7.04 4.38 -18.16
CA SER A 225 6.47 4.62 -16.85
C SER A 225 6.84 6.00 -16.30
N ARG A 226 6.10 6.41 -15.30
CA ARG A 226 6.41 7.58 -14.47
C ARG A 226 6.03 7.26 -13.03
N GLU A 227 6.98 7.43 -12.15
CA GLU A 227 6.79 7.26 -10.70
C GLU A 227 6.98 8.60 -10.01
N LEU A 228 5.94 9.02 -9.28
CA LEU A 228 5.95 10.25 -8.49
C LEU A 228 5.79 9.90 -7.01
N LEU A 229 6.79 10.23 -6.22
CA LEU A 229 6.67 10.24 -4.76
C LEU A 229 6.10 11.60 -4.34
N VAL A 230 5.03 11.60 -3.56
CA VAL A 230 4.41 12.81 -3.02
C VAL A 230 4.63 12.85 -1.53
N LEU A 231 5.46 13.79 -1.09
CA LEU A 231 5.84 14.01 0.30
C LEU A 231 4.99 15.14 0.87
N PHE A 232 4.12 14.81 1.81
CA PHE A 232 3.21 15.74 2.45
C PHE A 232 3.67 16.05 3.88
N ASN A 233 4.07 17.29 4.12
CA ASN A 233 4.40 17.81 5.44
C ASN A 233 3.27 18.75 5.94
N PRO A 234 2.32 18.25 6.73
CA PRO A 234 1.24 19.07 7.28
C PRO A 234 1.66 19.97 8.44
N PHE A 235 2.84 19.73 9.03
CA PHE A 235 3.34 20.39 10.23
C PHE A 235 4.00 21.72 9.91
N PRO A 236 4.14 22.64 10.91
CA PRO A 236 4.72 23.95 10.68
C PRO A 236 6.24 23.95 10.45
N ASP A 237 6.95 22.93 10.95
CA ASP A 237 8.41 22.82 10.86
C ASP A 237 8.80 22.01 9.63
N ASP A 238 9.98 22.30 9.07
CA ASP A 238 10.54 21.56 7.94
C ASP A 238 10.85 20.11 8.31
N ALA A 239 10.61 19.18 7.40
CA ALA A 239 11.08 17.80 7.49
C ALA A 239 12.33 17.60 6.62
N ILE A 240 13.26 16.77 7.08
CA ILE A 240 14.48 16.42 6.35
C ILE A 240 14.45 14.93 6.05
N VAL A 241 14.36 14.58 4.77
CA VAL A 241 14.12 13.22 4.27
C VAL A 241 15.38 12.64 3.64
N GLU A 242 15.73 11.42 4.01
CA GLU A 242 16.69 10.55 3.35
C GLU A 242 15.95 9.45 2.61
N GLY A 243 16.53 8.92 1.52
CA GLY A 243 15.90 7.86 0.74
C GLY A 243 16.90 6.82 0.26
N VAL A 244 16.55 5.56 0.44
CA VAL A 244 17.28 4.39 -0.05
C VAL A 244 16.38 3.63 -1.02
N PHE A 245 16.93 3.30 -2.19
CA PHE A 245 16.18 2.65 -3.27
C PHE A 245 16.85 1.33 -3.65
N SER A 246 16.10 0.23 -3.55
CA SER A 246 16.53 -1.10 -4.00
C SER A 246 16.02 -1.33 -5.42
N THR A 247 16.93 -1.60 -6.33
CA THR A 247 16.60 -1.92 -7.73
C THR A 247 16.93 -3.38 -8.02
N GLU A 248 16.57 -3.88 -9.19
CA GLU A 248 16.89 -5.24 -9.64
C GLU A 248 18.39 -5.56 -9.61
N ASP A 249 19.25 -4.54 -9.68
CA ASP A 249 20.71 -4.70 -9.75
C ASP A 249 21.45 -4.31 -8.47
N THR A 250 20.96 -3.29 -7.75
CA THR A 250 21.71 -2.70 -6.63
C THR A 250 20.84 -1.81 -5.74
N VAL A 251 21.35 -1.53 -4.55
CA VAL A 251 20.79 -0.52 -3.65
C VAL A 251 21.45 0.83 -3.94
N ARG A 252 20.67 1.91 -4.00
CA ARG A 252 21.11 3.27 -4.33
C ARG A 252 20.64 4.29 -3.31
N GLU A 253 21.50 5.28 -3.06
CA GLU A 253 21.18 6.49 -2.30
C GLU A 253 21.46 7.70 -3.21
N PRO A 254 20.47 8.15 -4.01
CA PRO A 254 20.65 9.30 -4.89
C PRO A 254 21.07 10.55 -4.13
N GLY A 255 21.91 11.38 -4.75
CA GLY A 255 22.53 12.54 -4.09
C GLY A 255 21.55 13.52 -3.46
N ARG A 256 20.35 13.66 -4.03
CA ARG A 256 19.26 14.47 -3.48
C ARG A 256 18.84 13.98 -2.09
N PHE A 257 18.68 12.66 -1.92
CA PHE A 257 18.26 12.04 -0.67
C PHE A 257 19.41 11.83 0.31
N ALA A 258 20.60 11.46 -0.18
CA ALA A 258 21.79 11.26 0.67
C ALA A 258 22.21 12.55 1.41
N GLY A 259 21.95 13.72 0.81
CA GLY A 259 22.20 15.03 1.42
C GLY A 259 21.13 15.46 2.42
N GLY A 260 19.99 14.79 2.44
CA GLY A 260 18.76 15.19 3.14
C GLY A 260 17.93 16.18 2.31
N LEU A 261 16.83 15.69 1.77
CA LEU A 261 15.84 16.49 1.05
C LEU A 261 15.00 17.27 2.05
N VAL A 262 14.92 18.59 1.92
CA VAL A 262 14.08 19.43 2.76
C VAL A 262 12.66 19.49 2.18
N VAL A 263 11.67 19.10 2.98
CA VAL A 263 10.26 19.31 2.70
C VAL A 263 9.77 20.42 3.62
N PRO A 264 9.49 21.61 3.09
CA PRO A 264 9.10 22.75 3.92
C PRO A 264 7.84 22.47 4.75
N GLY A 265 7.73 23.12 5.91
CA GLY A 265 6.53 23.01 6.74
C GLY A 265 5.28 23.50 6.01
N ARG A 266 4.13 22.85 6.25
CA ARG A 266 2.82 23.14 5.62
C ARG A 266 2.86 23.12 4.09
N SER A 267 3.54 22.13 3.51
CA SER A 267 3.71 22.03 2.07
C SER A 267 3.65 20.59 1.56
N THR A 268 3.49 20.48 0.24
CA THR A 268 3.58 19.23 -0.53
C THR A 268 4.73 19.33 -1.51
N LEU A 269 5.53 18.26 -1.63
CA LEU A 269 6.63 18.16 -2.58
C LEU A 269 6.49 16.87 -3.40
N GLY A 270 6.41 16.99 -4.71
CA GLY A 270 6.48 15.87 -5.64
C GLY A 270 7.92 15.61 -6.09
N ILE A 271 8.32 14.34 -6.13
CA ILE A 271 9.60 13.88 -6.67
C ILE A 271 9.33 12.92 -7.82
N ASP A 272 9.71 13.29 -9.03
CA ASP A 272 9.73 12.35 -10.15
C ASP A 272 10.95 11.42 -9.96
N LEU A 273 10.69 10.18 -9.57
CA LEU A 273 11.77 9.26 -9.18
C LEU A 273 12.66 8.88 -10.37
N GLY A 274 12.13 8.96 -11.60
CA GLY A 274 12.88 8.71 -12.82
C GLY A 274 14.07 9.67 -13.03
N ASP A 275 14.05 10.85 -12.39
CA ASP A 275 15.15 11.80 -12.40
C ASP A 275 16.33 11.37 -11.52
N ASP A 276 16.07 10.58 -10.47
CA ASP A 276 17.07 10.16 -9.48
C ASP A 276 17.45 8.67 -9.62
N VAL A 277 16.48 7.82 -9.98
CA VAL A 277 16.64 6.36 -10.18
C VAL A 277 16.20 6.03 -11.60
N THR A 278 17.10 6.18 -12.57
CA THR A 278 16.76 6.17 -13.99
C THR A 278 16.65 4.75 -14.54
N ARG A 279 15.56 4.47 -15.28
CA ARG A 279 15.34 3.28 -16.12
C ARG A 279 15.50 1.96 -15.35
N ARG A 280 14.69 1.80 -14.30
CA ARG A 280 14.61 0.56 -13.51
C ARG A 280 13.24 -0.07 -13.70
N GLU A 281 13.24 -1.39 -13.91
CA GLU A 281 12.00 -2.18 -14.04
C GLU A 281 11.32 -2.31 -12.68
N GLU A 282 12.12 -2.42 -11.62
CA GLU A 282 11.63 -2.56 -10.25
C GLU A 282 12.42 -1.65 -9.30
N VAL A 283 11.68 -0.94 -8.44
CA VAL A 283 12.24 -0.06 -7.43
C VAL A 283 11.46 -0.25 -6.13
N ALA A 284 12.12 -0.77 -5.10
CA ALA A 284 11.63 -0.67 -3.73
C ALA A 284 12.27 0.55 -3.05
N ALA A 285 11.57 1.18 -2.11
CA ALA A 285 12.03 2.41 -1.49
C ALA A 285 11.84 2.41 0.02
N THR A 286 12.81 2.97 0.73
CA THR A 286 12.69 3.41 2.12
C THR A 286 12.97 4.90 2.17
N LEU A 287 12.01 5.68 2.70
CA LEU A 287 12.16 7.10 3.01
C LEU A 287 12.16 7.27 4.52
N ARG A 288 13.19 7.90 5.06
CA ARG A 288 13.35 8.13 6.50
C ARG A 288 13.60 9.60 6.78
N THR A 289 12.93 10.17 7.79
CA THR A 289 13.18 11.54 8.19
C THR A 289 14.23 11.60 9.30
N ARG A 290 15.23 12.47 9.14
CA ARG A 290 16.16 12.83 10.23
C ARG A 290 15.54 13.85 11.19
N ALA A 291 14.55 14.59 10.73
CA ALA A 291 13.83 15.57 11.50
C ALA A 291 12.42 15.72 10.95
N GLY A 292 11.44 15.89 11.81
CA GLY A 292 10.02 15.99 11.46
C GLY A 292 9.38 14.63 11.20
N ARG A 293 8.16 14.67 10.70
CA ARG A 293 7.36 13.55 10.21
C ARG A 293 6.57 14.01 8.99
N LEU A 294 6.20 13.13 8.13
CA LEU A 294 5.40 13.44 6.95
C LEU A 294 4.53 12.23 6.56
N VAL A 295 3.75 12.39 5.51
CA VAL A 295 3.00 11.30 4.88
C VAL A 295 3.48 11.16 3.43
N VAL A 296 3.64 9.94 2.96
CA VAL A 296 4.14 9.69 1.61
C VAL A 296 3.21 8.77 0.84
N ASP A 297 2.77 9.24 -0.32
CA ASP A 297 2.15 8.43 -1.36
C ASP A 297 3.09 8.25 -2.55
N ARG A 298 2.95 7.12 -3.21
CA ARG A 298 3.55 6.84 -4.51
C ARG A 298 2.46 6.76 -5.56
N ILE A 299 2.63 7.48 -6.66
CA ILE A 299 1.76 7.42 -7.84
C ILE A 299 2.58 6.84 -8.99
N VAL A 300 2.11 5.75 -9.59
CA VAL A 300 2.75 5.14 -10.75
C VAL A 300 1.80 5.11 -11.92
N ARG A 301 2.26 5.64 -13.06
CA ARG A 301 1.61 5.49 -14.36
C ARG A 301 2.51 4.63 -15.23
N VAL A 302 1.95 3.58 -15.80
CA VAL A 302 2.58 2.73 -16.81
C VAL A 302 1.78 2.82 -18.11
N ASN A 303 2.45 2.93 -19.25
CA ASN A 303 1.81 3.04 -20.55
C ASN A 303 2.60 2.30 -21.63
N GLU A 304 2.96 1.06 -21.37
CA GLU A 304 3.68 0.21 -22.31
C GLU A 304 2.83 -0.11 -23.54
N GLU A 305 3.44 -0.15 -24.71
CA GLU A 305 2.74 -0.36 -25.98
C GLU A 305 2.17 -1.77 -26.08
N GLU A 306 2.92 -2.80 -25.64
CA GLU A 306 2.53 -4.23 -25.62
C GLU A 306 2.59 -4.84 -24.20
N GLY A 307 2.61 -4.04 -23.15
CA GLY A 307 2.77 -4.47 -21.76
C GLY A 307 1.68 -3.95 -20.82
N ASP A 308 2.11 -3.65 -19.61
CA ASP A 308 1.24 -3.16 -18.56
C ASP A 308 0.81 -1.71 -18.85
N ARG A 309 -0.43 -1.39 -18.52
CA ARG A 309 -0.99 -0.03 -18.65
C ARG A 309 -1.90 0.27 -17.49
N GLY A 310 -1.72 1.43 -16.90
CA GLY A 310 -2.59 1.87 -15.82
C GLY A 310 -2.04 3.01 -15.03
N LEU A 311 -2.81 3.37 -14.03
CA LEU A 311 -2.50 4.38 -13.02
C LEU A 311 -2.83 3.78 -11.66
N THR A 312 -1.92 3.89 -10.72
CA THR A 312 -2.12 3.42 -9.34
C THR A 312 -1.58 4.46 -8.35
N VAL A 313 -2.21 4.53 -7.20
CA VAL A 313 -1.71 5.26 -6.02
C VAL A 313 -1.57 4.28 -4.87
N GLN A 314 -0.53 4.43 -4.06
CA GLN A 314 -0.31 3.61 -2.89
C GLN A 314 0.28 4.46 -1.77
N LEU A 315 -0.38 4.43 -0.62
CA LEU A 315 0.17 4.93 0.63
C LEU A 315 1.38 4.09 1.01
N GLY A 316 2.48 4.71 1.40
CA GLY A 316 3.64 4.00 1.94
C GLY A 316 3.28 3.22 3.20
N VAL A 317 4.09 2.22 3.49
CA VAL A 317 4.00 1.45 4.74
C VAL A 317 4.88 2.12 5.78
N PRO A 318 4.31 2.61 6.89
CA PRO A 318 5.11 3.29 7.93
C PRO A 318 5.94 2.30 8.76
N GLU A 319 5.53 1.03 8.86
CA GLU A 319 6.19 0.01 9.65
C GLU A 319 6.12 -1.35 8.96
N PRO A 320 7.26 -2.01 8.66
CA PRO A 320 7.27 -3.36 8.12
C PRO A 320 6.59 -4.36 9.06
N GLN A 321 5.90 -5.36 8.53
CA GLN A 321 5.12 -6.31 9.29
C GLN A 321 5.59 -7.74 9.07
N ARG A 322 5.19 -8.67 9.95
CA ARG A 322 5.51 -10.09 9.84
C ARG A 322 4.57 -10.85 8.91
N ALA A 323 3.39 -10.31 8.68
CA ALA A 323 2.40 -10.90 7.78
C ALA A 323 1.64 -9.85 6.98
N TRP A 324 1.30 -10.20 5.74
CA TRP A 324 0.49 -9.41 4.81
C TRP A 324 -0.53 -10.30 4.14
N ILE A 325 -1.79 -9.90 4.16
CA ILE A 325 -2.92 -10.66 3.65
C ILE A 325 -3.50 -9.97 2.43
N PHE A 326 -3.66 -10.72 1.34
CA PHE A 326 -4.29 -10.30 0.10
C PHE A 326 -5.51 -11.18 -0.14
N ALA A 327 -6.70 -10.61 -0.05
CA ALA A 327 -7.94 -11.39 -0.11
C ALA A 327 -8.34 -11.75 -1.56
N ASP A 328 -8.10 -10.85 -2.53
CA ASP A 328 -8.43 -11.09 -3.94
C ASP A 328 -7.17 -11.40 -4.74
N GLY A 329 -7.27 -12.30 -5.72
CA GLY A 329 -6.20 -12.65 -6.64
C GLY A 329 -6.70 -13.58 -7.72
N VAL A 330 -6.10 -13.46 -8.90
CA VAL A 330 -6.37 -14.36 -10.04
C VAL A 330 -5.23 -14.35 -11.04
N VAL A 331 -4.78 -15.51 -11.43
CA VAL A 331 -3.81 -15.72 -12.51
C VAL A 331 -4.54 -16.19 -13.77
N SER A 332 -4.29 -15.56 -14.90
CA SER A 332 -4.86 -15.99 -16.19
C SER A 332 -4.06 -15.39 -17.35
N ASP A 333 -4.44 -15.73 -18.60
CA ASP A 333 -3.89 -15.07 -19.78
C ASP A 333 -4.20 -13.57 -19.84
N ASP A 334 -5.22 -13.12 -19.08
CA ASP A 334 -5.71 -11.74 -19.07
C ASP A 334 -5.15 -10.92 -17.89
N PHE A 335 -4.77 -11.62 -16.81
CA PHE A 335 -4.27 -11.02 -15.57
C PHE A 335 -2.87 -11.54 -15.27
N ARG A 336 -1.95 -10.61 -15.09
CA ARG A 336 -0.63 -10.88 -14.53
C ARG A 336 -0.60 -10.45 -13.08
N GLU A 337 -0.21 -11.36 -12.21
CA GLU A 337 -0.10 -11.13 -10.79
C GLU A 337 1.34 -11.36 -10.32
N ARG A 338 1.89 -10.36 -9.63
CA ARG A 338 3.22 -10.41 -9.05
C ARG A 338 3.14 -10.04 -7.57
N PHE A 339 3.91 -10.72 -6.76
CA PHE A 339 4.17 -10.33 -5.37
C PHE A 339 5.59 -9.84 -5.26
N VAL A 340 5.74 -8.63 -4.73
CA VAL A 340 7.04 -8.03 -4.46
C VAL A 340 7.19 -7.88 -2.96
N VAL A 341 8.25 -8.49 -2.42
CA VAL A 341 8.55 -8.47 -1.00
C VAL A 341 9.87 -7.75 -0.78
N TYR A 342 9.84 -6.72 0.03
CA TYR A 342 10.98 -5.89 0.36
C TYR A 342 11.39 -6.08 1.81
N ASN A 343 12.67 -6.31 2.05
CA ASN A 343 13.28 -6.41 3.36
C ASN A 343 14.05 -5.09 3.66
N PRO A 344 13.45 -4.11 4.35
CA PRO A 344 14.14 -2.86 4.68
C PRO A 344 15.10 -2.98 5.87
N THR A 345 15.20 -4.15 6.51
CA THR A 345 15.98 -4.38 7.73
C THR A 345 17.45 -4.66 7.42
N GLU A 346 18.26 -4.80 8.47
CA GLU A 346 19.69 -5.16 8.38
C GLU A 346 19.93 -6.68 8.50
N GLU A 347 18.87 -7.48 8.65
CA GLU A 347 18.93 -8.93 8.81
C GLU A 347 18.34 -9.66 7.60
N LEU A 348 18.75 -10.91 7.36
CA LEU A 348 18.18 -11.75 6.30
C LEU A 348 16.75 -12.13 6.65
N ALA A 349 15.79 -11.84 5.79
CA ALA A 349 14.42 -12.26 5.94
C ALA A 349 14.15 -13.58 5.21
N GLU A 350 13.61 -14.55 5.91
CA GLU A 350 13.05 -15.78 5.34
C GLU A 350 11.55 -15.61 5.26
N VAL A 351 11.00 -15.72 4.04
CA VAL A 351 9.60 -15.38 3.76
C VAL A 351 8.92 -16.54 3.06
N GLU A 352 7.68 -16.80 3.46
CA GLU A 352 6.79 -17.78 2.86
C GLU A 352 5.56 -17.08 2.25
N ILE A 353 5.23 -17.41 0.98
CA ILE A 353 4.02 -16.95 0.29
C ILE A 353 3.08 -18.14 0.19
N GLY A 354 2.04 -18.16 1.00
CA GLY A 354 1.03 -19.22 1.07
C GLY A 354 -0.23 -18.84 0.31
N PHE A 355 -0.96 -19.84 -0.21
CA PHE A 355 -2.11 -19.67 -1.09
C PHE A 355 -3.36 -20.36 -0.55
N ARG A 356 -4.52 -19.72 -0.70
CA ARG A 356 -5.85 -20.29 -0.43
C ARG A 356 -6.70 -20.18 -1.70
N LEU A 357 -6.97 -21.31 -2.35
CA LEU A 357 -7.76 -21.36 -3.58
C LEU A 357 -9.25 -21.41 -3.29
N ASP A 358 -10.07 -20.90 -4.20
CA ASP A 358 -11.49 -21.22 -4.23
C ASP A 358 -11.66 -22.73 -4.37
N ARG A 359 -12.54 -23.32 -3.53
CA ARG A 359 -12.85 -24.76 -3.54
C ARG A 359 -11.59 -25.63 -3.48
N PRO A 360 -10.87 -25.60 -2.34
CA PRO A 360 -9.60 -26.31 -2.20
C PRO A 360 -9.75 -27.83 -2.37
N GLU A 361 -10.92 -28.40 -2.11
CA GLU A 361 -11.24 -29.81 -2.34
C GLU A 361 -11.22 -30.21 -3.83
N GLU A 362 -11.47 -29.24 -4.75
CA GLU A 362 -11.42 -29.45 -6.20
C GLU A 362 -10.06 -29.06 -6.79
N ASN A 363 -9.47 -27.96 -6.31
CA ASN A 363 -8.30 -27.30 -6.90
C ASN A 363 -6.99 -27.64 -6.17
N GLY A 364 -7.07 -28.26 -4.99
CA GLY A 364 -5.90 -28.59 -4.18
C GLY A 364 -5.37 -27.40 -3.36
N ILE A 365 -4.28 -27.65 -2.63
CA ILE A 365 -3.54 -26.64 -1.86
C ILE A 365 -2.15 -26.55 -2.49
N PRO A 366 -1.79 -25.45 -3.16
CA PRO A 366 -0.46 -25.25 -3.71
C PRO A 366 0.60 -25.21 -2.60
N ALA A 367 1.80 -25.74 -2.90
CA ALA A 367 2.93 -25.54 -2.00
C ALA A 367 3.29 -24.05 -1.94
N PRO A 368 3.72 -23.52 -0.78
CA PRO A 368 4.13 -22.14 -0.66
C PRO A 368 5.38 -21.82 -1.51
N VAL A 369 5.60 -20.54 -1.78
CA VAL A 369 6.88 -20.02 -2.29
C VAL A 369 7.74 -19.63 -1.11
N GLU A 370 8.95 -20.15 -1.04
CA GLU A 370 9.94 -19.79 -0.02
C GLU A 370 10.95 -18.81 -0.63
N LEU A 371 11.23 -17.71 0.05
CA LEU A 371 12.17 -16.67 -0.35
C LEU A 371 13.16 -16.37 0.76
N SER A 372 14.43 -16.15 0.40
CA SER A 372 15.46 -15.60 1.28
C SER A 372 15.86 -14.23 0.76
N ILE A 373 15.51 -13.16 1.48
CA ILE A 373 15.68 -11.77 1.03
C ILE A 373 16.76 -11.09 1.84
N ALA A 374 17.84 -10.70 1.18
CA ALA A 374 18.97 -10.02 1.81
C ALA A 374 18.56 -8.65 2.39
N PRO A 375 19.31 -8.13 3.38
CA PRO A 375 19.12 -6.77 3.90
C PRO A 375 19.04 -5.70 2.81
N GLY A 376 18.07 -4.80 2.93
CA GLY A 376 17.87 -3.68 2.00
C GLY A 376 17.47 -4.10 0.58
N SER A 377 17.12 -5.37 0.34
CA SER A 377 16.81 -5.90 -0.99
C SER A 377 15.34 -6.30 -1.11
N HIS A 378 14.86 -6.44 -2.35
CA HIS A 378 13.53 -6.98 -2.63
C HIS A 378 13.62 -8.24 -3.50
N ALA A 379 12.51 -8.99 -3.55
CA ALA A 379 12.34 -10.14 -4.41
C ALA A 379 10.94 -10.12 -5.04
N THR A 380 10.86 -10.47 -6.32
CA THR A 380 9.60 -10.52 -7.08
C THR A 380 9.28 -11.94 -7.47
N VAL A 381 8.03 -12.35 -7.27
CA VAL A 381 7.48 -13.62 -7.74
C VAL A 381 6.36 -13.34 -8.73
N ASP A 382 6.58 -13.71 -9.99
CA ASP A 382 5.54 -13.68 -11.04
C ASP A 382 4.74 -14.97 -10.98
N MET A 383 3.49 -14.88 -10.53
CA MET A 383 2.63 -16.04 -10.34
C MET A 383 2.20 -16.71 -11.64
N ASN A 384 2.22 -15.97 -12.76
CA ASN A 384 1.93 -16.52 -14.08
C ASN A 384 3.10 -17.39 -14.60
N GLU A 385 4.34 -17.02 -14.24
CA GLU A 385 5.55 -17.77 -14.63
C GLU A 385 5.85 -18.92 -13.66
N ASP A 386 5.54 -18.75 -12.37
CA ASP A 386 5.74 -19.79 -11.34
C ASP A 386 4.92 -21.07 -11.62
N GLY A 387 3.68 -20.91 -12.10
CA GLY A 387 2.85 -21.99 -12.59
C GLY A 387 2.24 -22.93 -11.54
N ARG A 388 2.38 -22.64 -10.23
CA ARG A 388 1.74 -23.44 -9.17
C ARG A 388 0.26 -23.12 -8.98
N LEU A 389 -0.16 -21.91 -9.33
CA LEU A 389 -1.56 -21.51 -9.29
C LEU A 389 -2.29 -21.92 -10.58
N PRO A 390 -3.43 -22.62 -10.49
CA PRO A 390 -4.21 -22.96 -11.66
C PRO A 390 -4.85 -21.70 -12.27
N ALA A 391 -4.75 -21.57 -13.60
CA ALA A 391 -5.28 -20.41 -14.31
C ALA A 391 -6.80 -20.29 -14.13
N ASN A 392 -7.28 -19.05 -13.94
CA ASN A 392 -8.69 -18.68 -13.74
C ASN A 392 -9.31 -19.24 -12.45
N VAL A 393 -8.52 -19.69 -11.50
CA VAL A 393 -9.00 -20.03 -10.16
C VAL A 393 -8.69 -18.85 -9.22
N PRO A 394 -9.71 -18.19 -8.65
CA PRO A 394 -9.50 -17.14 -7.68
C PRO A 394 -8.82 -17.67 -6.43
N HIS A 395 -8.00 -16.83 -5.82
CA HIS A 395 -7.23 -17.20 -4.63
C HIS A 395 -7.01 -16.01 -3.70
N SER A 396 -6.65 -16.30 -2.47
CA SER A 396 -6.11 -15.34 -1.51
C SER A 396 -4.67 -15.73 -1.18
N VAL A 397 -3.88 -14.76 -0.75
CA VAL A 397 -2.45 -14.96 -0.47
C VAL A 397 -2.10 -14.41 0.91
N VAL A 398 -1.24 -15.13 1.62
CA VAL A 398 -0.61 -14.66 2.85
C VAL A 398 0.90 -14.67 2.63
N VAL A 399 1.53 -13.52 2.72
CA VAL A 399 2.98 -13.37 2.76
C VAL A 399 3.39 -13.27 4.21
N ARG A 400 4.29 -14.16 4.66
CA ARG A 400 4.68 -14.24 6.07
C ARG A 400 6.19 -14.37 6.22
N SER A 401 6.74 -13.68 7.22
CA SER A 401 8.10 -13.93 7.70
C SER A 401 8.17 -15.25 8.45
N ALA A 402 9.08 -16.14 8.06
CA ALA A 402 9.32 -17.42 8.72
C ALA A 402 10.35 -17.33 9.85
N ASN A 403 11.06 -16.21 9.96
CA ASN A 403 12.11 -15.99 10.99
C ASN A 403 11.91 -14.68 11.78
N ASP A 404 10.68 -14.19 11.84
CA ASP A 404 10.26 -12.97 12.57
C ASP A 404 10.88 -11.65 12.08
N ILE A 405 11.68 -11.65 11.02
CA ILE A 405 12.17 -10.40 10.42
C ILE A 405 11.05 -9.75 9.62
N PRO A 406 10.60 -8.55 10.00
CA PRO A 406 9.47 -7.90 9.33
C PRO A 406 9.83 -7.46 7.91
N VAL A 407 8.87 -7.53 7.01
CA VAL A 407 9.00 -7.20 5.59
C VAL A 407 7.85 -6.32 5.13
N VAL A 408 7.97 -5.75 3.95
CA VAL A 408 6.89 -5.06 3.25
C VAL A 408 6.50 -5.90 2.04
N ALA A 409 5.20 -6.15 1.84
CA ALA A 409 4.72 -6.89 0.68
C ALA A 409 3.67 -6.09 -0.09
N GLU A 410 3.86 -6.01 -1.39
CA GLU A 410 2.90 -5.43 -2.32
C GLU A 410 2.55 -6.44 -3.42
N ARG A 411 1.27 -6.47 -3.79
CA ARG A 411 0.79 -7.18 -4.96
C ARG A 411 0.62 -6.21 -6.11
N VAL A 412 1.18 -6.56 -7.27
CA VAL A 412 1.02 -5.86 -8.53
C VAL A 412 0.13 -6.71 -9.43
N LEU A 413 -1.09 -6.26 -9.67
CA LEU A 413 -2.00 -6.90 -10.58
C LEU A 413 -2.21 -6.03 -11.82
N SER A 414 -1.93 -6.57 -12.99
CA SER A 414 -2.17 -5.90 -14.26
C SER A 414 -3.09 -6.71 -15.16
N SER A 415 -3.96 -6.01 -15.89
CA SER A 415 -4.85 -6.60 -16.87
C SER A 415 -4.53 -6.06 -18.26
N ARG A 416 -4.31 -6.98 -19.21
CA ARG A 416 -3.83 -6.67 -20.57
C ARG A 416 -4.92 -6.61 -21.62
N ARG A 417 -6.13 -7.15 -21.35
CA ARG A 417 -7.18 -7.22 -22.37
C ARG A 417 -8.00 -5.94 -22.54
N PRO A 418 -8.39 -5.63 -23.83
CA PRO A 418 -9.27 -4.51 -24.14
C PRO A 418 -10.70 -4.65 -23.64
N GLU A 419 -11.15 -5.87 -23.38
CA GLU A 419 -12.51 -6.19 -22.99
C GLU A 419 -12.52 -6.65 -21.53
N GLY A 420 -13.23 -5.95 -20.65
CA GLY A 420 -13.31 -6.26 -19.24
C GLY A 420 -12.42 -5.34 -18.37
N ARG A 421 -11.96 -5.87 -17.24
CA ARG A 421 -11.10 -5.14 -16.30
C ARG A 421 -9.78 -4.80 -16.95
N ARG A 422 -9.49 -3.53 -17.17
CA ARG A 422 -8.22 -3.03 -17.69
C ARG A 422 -7.56 -2.13 -16.68
N GLY A 423 -6.27 -2.29 -16.48
CA GLY A 423 -5.52 -1.39 -15.65
C GLY A 423 -4.41 -2.08 -14.87
N LEU A 424 -3.77 -1.27 -14.07
CA LEU A 424 -2.74 -1.64 -13.11
C LEU A 424 -3.25 -1.26 -11.73
N SER A 425 -3.18 -2.17 -10.78
CA SER A 425 -3.38 -1.88 -9.37
C SER A 425 -2.21 -2.43 -8.56
N VAL A 426 -1.65 -1.56 -7.73
CA VAL A 426 -0.70 -1.97 -6.70
C VAL A 426 -1.39 -1.83 -5.35
N THR A 427 -1.24 -2.83 -4.52
CA THR A 427 -1.80 -2.79 -3.17
C THR A 427 -0.89 -3.47 -2.18
N THR A 428 -0.73 -2.84 -1.04
CA THR A 428 -0.18 -3.47 0.15
C THR A 428 -1.24 -4.38 0.75
N GLY A 429 -0.86 -5.55 1.22
CA GLY A 429 -1.76 -6.44 1.93
C GLY A 429 -2.25 -5.82 3.24
N SER A 430 -3.24 -6.44 3.87
CA SER A 430 -3.62 -6.08 5.24
C SER A 430 -2.69 -6.74 6.25
N PRO A 431 -2.17 -6.00 7.23
CA PRO A 431 -1.43 -6.59 8.34
C PRO A 431 -2.34 -6.99 9.50
N VAL A 432 -3.63 -6.71 9.40
CA VAL A 432 -4.63 -6.95 10.45
C VAL A 432 -5.88 -7.61 9.90
N GLU A 433 -6.59 -8.34 10.76
CA GLU A 433 -7.96 -8.80 10.58
C GLU A 433 -8.88 -7.92 11.43
N SER A 434 -10.08 -7.64 10.95
CA SER A 434 -11.10 -6.85 11.69
C SER A 434 -12.50 -7.40 11.44
N PRO A 435 -13.41 -7.33 12.41
CA PRO A 435 -14.80 -7.70 12.21
C PRO A 435 -15.59 -6.66 11.41
N GLU A 436 -15.06 -5.45 11.19
CA GLU A 436 -15.74 -4.44 10.38
C GLU A 436 -14.75 -3.73 9.45
N TRP A 437 -15.15 -3.60 8.16
CA TRP A 437 -14.40 -2.94 7.09
C TRP A 437 -15.27 -1.93 6.36
N THR A 438 -14.73 -0.77 6.08
CA THR A 438 -15.44 0.33 5.38
C THR A 438 -14.71 0.74 4.11
N PHE A 439 -15.47 0.92 3.03
CA PHE A 439 -15.02 1.46 1.75
C PHE A 439 -15.82 2.73 1.44
N ALA A 440 -15.18 3.89 1.47
CA ALA A 440 -15.85 5.17 1.24
C ALA A 440 -16.07 5.47 -0.25
N ALA A 441 -15.13 5.06 -1.11
CA ALA A 441 -15.16 5.32 -2.55
C ALA A 441 -15.63 4.09 -3.34
N GLY A 442 -16.90 4.00 -3.70
CA GLY A 442 -17.48 2.91 -4.48
C GLY A 442 -18.35 3.42 -5.62
N SER A 443 -18.56 2.58 -6.64
CA SER A 443 -19.42 2.88 -7.79
C SER A 443 -19.90 1.62 -8.50
N THR A 444 -21.22 1.54 -8.70
CA THR A 444 -21.87 0.58 -9.59
C THR A 444 -22.60 1.28 -10.74
N ALA A 445 -22.11 2.47 -11.15
CA ALA A 445 -22.60 3.20 -12.31
C ALA A 445 -22.46 2.37 -13.60
N ALA A 446 -23.06 2.82 -14.69
CA ALA A 446 -23.20 2.04 -15.93
C ALA A 446 -21.84 1.55 -16.52
N GLU A 447 -20.76 2.29 -16.27
CA GLU A 447 -19.41 1.97 -16.74
C GLU A 447 -18.47 1.54 -15.61
N SER A 448 -19.04 1.12 -14.48
CA SER A 448 -18.29 0.63 -13.33
C SER A 448 -18.72 -0.79 -12.96
N ALA A 449 -17.77 -1.59 -12.49
CA ALA A 449 -18.04 -2.87 -11.86
C ALA A 449 -17.33 -2.92 -10.50
N GLU A 450 -18.06 -3.30 -9.47
CA GLU A 450 -17.53 -3.39 -8.11
C GLU A 450 -17.82 -4.76 -7.51
N SER A 451 -16.82 -5.34 -6.89
CA SER A 451 -16.92 -6.57 -6.10
C SER A 451 -16.06 -6.46 -4.85
N ILE A 452 -16.39 -7.25 -3.85
CA ILE A 452 -15.56 -7.43 -2.65
C ILE A 452 -15.19 -8.91 -2.51
N THR A 453 -14.00 -9.14 -1.98
CA THR A 453 -13.55 -10.47 -1.59
C THR A 453 -13.26 -10.46 -0.10
N ILE A 454 -13.83 -11.43 0.59
CA ILE A 454 -13.72 -11.65 2.03
C ILE A 454 -12.91 -12.91 2.24
N VAL A 455 -11.94 -12.88 3.16
CA VAL A 455 -11.22 -14.07 3.58
C VAL A 455 -11.30 -14.24 5.09
N ASN A 456 -11.68 -15.45 5.51
CA ASN A 456 -11.60 -15.91 6.89
C ASN A 456 -10.30 -16.73 7.03
N LEU A 457 -9.35 -16.21 7.79
CA LEU A 457 -8.07 -16.89 8.01
C LEU A 457 -8.10 -17.89 9.16
N ASP A 458 -9.11 -17.80 10.03
CA ASP A 458 -9.24 -18.72 11.15
C ASP A 458 -9.41 -20.16 10.62
N PRO A 459 -8.58 -21.13 11.05
CA PRO A 459 -8.64 -22.49 10.54
C PRO A 459 -9.76 -23.33 11.17
N GLU A 460 -10.40 -22.87 12.25
CA GLU A 460 -11.35 -23.64 13.04
C GLU A 460 -12.73 -22.99 13.15
N VAL A 461 -12.82 -21.65 13.04
CA VAL A 461 -14.04 -20.89 13.30
C VAL A 461 -14.61 -20.30 12.02
N LEU A 462 -15.87 -20.60 11.72
CA LEU A 462 -16.63 -19.91 10.66
C LEU A 462 -17.04 -18.51 11.12
N THR A 463 -17.30 -17.62 10.17
CA THR A 463 -17.84 -16.29 10.42
C THR A 463 -19.13 -16.04 9.63
N GLU A 464 -20.08 -15.31 10.21
CA GLU A 464 -21.25 -14.81 9.51
C GLU A 464 -20.99 -13.36 9.10
N VAL A 465 -21.34 -13.01 7.85
CA VAL A 465 -21.01 -11.72 7.25
C VAL A 465 -22.24 -11.03 6.70
N ASP A 466 -22.37 -9.75 7.01
CA ASP A 466 -23.36 -8.82 6.48
C ASP A 466 -22.69 -7.73 5.63
N VAL A 467 -23.22 -7.48 4.44
CA VAL A 467 -22.80 -6.38 3.57
C VAL A 467 -23.87 -5.29 3.57
N LEU A 468 -23.45 -4.07 3.89
CA LEU A 468 -24.30 -2.90 3.99
C LEU A 468 -23.88 -1.85 2.95
N ALA A 469 -24.83 -1.24 2.28
CA ALA A 469 -24.61 -0.14 1.37
C ALA A 469 -24.97 1.19 2.06
N VAL A 470 -24.05 2.13 2.08
CA VAL A 470 -24.32 3.50 2.53
C VAL A 470 -24.59 4.36 1.31
N VAL A 471 -25.84 4.82 1.19
CA VAL A 471 -26.31 5.52 -0.01
C VAL A 471 -27.52 6.40 0.33
N GLY A 472 -27.53 7.63 -0.18
CA GLY A 472 -28.67 8.55 0.02
C GLY A 472 -28.98 8.87 1.48
N GLY A 473 -27.98 8.93 2.35
CA GLY A 473 -28.14 9.21 3.79
C GLY A 473 -28.64 8.04 4.62
N GLN A 474 -28.52 6.82 4.12
CA GLN A 474 -28.98 5.61 4.78
C GLN A 474 -27.95 4.49 4.67
N GLU A 475 -27.85 3.69 5.71
CA GLU A 475 -27.18 2.40 5.70
C GLU A 475 -28.22 1.31 5.48
N LEU A 476 -28.10 0.57 4.40
CA LEU A 476 -29.11 -0.40 3.94
C LEU A 476 -28.48 -1.78 3.74
N PRO A 477 -29.12 -2.85 4.23
CA PRO A 477 -28.65 -4.21 3.95
C PRO A 477 -28.69 -4.49 2.44
N VAL A 478 -27.61 -5.03 1.89
CA VAL A 478 -27.56 -5.45 0.49
C VAL A 478 -28.33 -6.77 0.36
N SER A 479 -29.32 -6.80 -0.55
CA SER A 479 -30.12 -7.99 -0.78
C SER A 479 -29.25 -9.20 -1.14
N GLU A 480 -29.56 -10.37 -0.59
CA GLU A 480 -28.82 -11.62 -0.79
C GLU A 480 -27.36 -11.61 -0.28
N MET A 481 -26.96 -10.59 0.50
CA MET A 481 -25.64 -10.47 1.11
C MET A 481 -25.75 -10.22 2.62
N GLN A 482 -26.70 -10.92 3.27
CA GLN A 482 -26.90 -10.91 4.70
C GLN A 482 -26.80 -12.34 5.23
N ASP A 483 -26.31 -12.49 6.46
CA ASP A 483 -26.13 -13.78 7.13
C ASP A 483 -25.32 -14.78 6.27
N LEU A 484 -24.31 -14.26 5.52
CA LEU A 484 -23.47 -15.10 4.68
C LEU A 484 -22.43 -15.83 5.54
N VAL A 485 -22.37 -17.15 5.38
CA VAL A 485 -21.38 -17.97 6.08
C VAL A 485 -20.10 -18.04 5.26
N VAL A 486 -18.97 -17.69 5.88
CA VAL A 486 -17.63 -17.94 5.37
C VAL A 486 -16.98 -18.97 6.28
N GLU A 487 -16.81 -20.19 5.75
CA GLU A 487 -16.26 -21.30 6.52
C GLU A 487 -14.81 -21.02 6.97
N ALA A 488 -14.36 -21.82 7.94
CA ALA A 488 -13.00 -21.74 8.46
C ALA A 488 -11.95 -21.90 7.34
N GLY A 489 -11.04 -20.94 7.23
CA GLY A 489 -9.99 -20.95 6.20
C GLY A 489 -10.46 -20.67 4.77
N GLU A 490 -11.73 -20.31 4.55
CA GLU A 490 -12.28 -20.07 3.22
C GLU A 490 -12.36 -18.59 2.84
N ARG A 491 -12.68 -18.36 1.58
CA ARG A 491 -12.89 -17.05 0.98
C ARG A 491 -14.24 -16.97 0.27
N LEU A 492 -14.77 -15.75 0.16
CA LEU A 492 -16.04 -15.47 -0.51
C LEU A 492 -15.90 -14.22 -1.39
N ASN A 493 -16.23 -14.33 -2.68
CA ASN A 493 -16.30 -13.17 -3.58
C ASN A 493 -17.74 -12.78 -3.86
N LEU A 494 -18.07 -11.49 -3.73
CA LEU A 494 -19.39 -10.92 -3.87
C LEU A 494 -19.41 -9.84 -4.95
N ASP A 495 -20.21 -10.02 -5.99
CA ASP A 495 -20.43 -9.05 -7.08
C ASP A 495 -21.49 -8.02 -6.67
N LEU A 496 -21.04 -6.86 -6.20
CA LEU A 496 -21.91 -5.76 -5.77
C LEU A 496 -22.70 -5.17 -6.93
N THR A 497 -22.14 -5.14 -8.14
CA THR A 497 -22.79 -4.58 -9.33
C THR A 497 -24.06 -5.36 -9.72
N ARG A 498 -24.16 -6.63 -9.36
CA ARG A 498 -25.38 -7.42 -9.60
C ARG A 498 -26.52 -7.01 -8.70
N GLN A 499 -26.22 -6.66 -7.44
CA GLN A 499 -27.22 -6.36 -6.42
C GLN A 499 -27.55 -4.87 -6.35
N ILE A 500 -26.55 -4.00 -6.51
CA ILE A 500 -26.68 -2.54 -6.44
C ILE A 500 -26.53 -1.98 -7.85
N LYS A 501 -27.57 -1.29 -8.34
CA LYS A 501 -27.58 -0.79 -9.73
C LYS A 501 -27.43 0.71 -9.79
N ASN A 502 -26.56 1.17 -10.72
CA ASN A 502 -26.44 2.59 -11.14
C ASN A 502 -26.25 3.55 -9.96
N ARG A 503 -25.29 3.26 -9.09
CA ARG A 503 -24.89 4.14 -7.99
C ARG A 503 -23.49 4.66 -8.22
N ASP A 504 -23.33 5.96 -8.18
CA ASP A 504 -22.04 6.67 -8.18
C ASP A 504 -21.73 7.27 -6.80
N ASP A 505 -22.68 7.14 -5.86
CA ASP A 505 -22.60 7.62 -4.48
C ASP A 505 -22.49 6.45 -3.47
N LEU A 506 -22.00 5.29 -3.90
CA LEU A 506 -21.95 4.08 -3.09
C LEU A 506 -20.75 4.09 -2.13
N ALA A 507 -21.00 3.79 -0.86
CA ALA A 507 -20.01 3.30 0.08
C ALA A 507 -20.47 1.94 0.65
N ILE A 508 -19.52 1.12 1.06
CA ILE A 508 -19.80 -0.24 1.56
C ILE A 508 -19.24 -0.40 2.96
N VAL A 509 -20.02 -1.04 3.82
CA VAL A 509 -19.60 -1.52 5.14
C VAL A 509 -19.80 -3.04 5.17
N VAL A 510 -18.78 -3.77 5.58
CA VAL A 510 -18.82 -5.23 5.77
C VAL A 510 -18.66 -5.49 7.26
N ARG A 511 -19.62 -6.22 7.84
CA ARG A 511 -19.59 -6.64 9.25
C ARG A 511 -19.55 -8.15 9.35
N ALA A 512 -18.75 -8.65 10.25
CA ALA A 512 -18.58 -10.08 10.50
C ALA A 512 -18.66 -10.38 12.00
N THR A 513 -19.00 -11.62 12.33
CA THR A 513 -19.01 -12.09 13.73
C THR A 513 -17.61 -12.36 14.26
N GLU A 514 -16.67 -12.70 13.37
CA GLU A 514 -15.26 -12.95 13.67
C GLU A 514 -14.39 -12.09 12.77
N PRO A 515 -13.15 -11.75 13.16
CA PRO A 515 -12.24 -10.94 12.34
C PRO A 515 -11.95 -11.59 10.99
N ILE A 516 -12.01 -10.78 9.94
CA ILE A 516 -11.79 -11.15 8.53
C ILE A 516 -10.88 -10.12 7.87
N VAL A 517 -10.46 -10.39 6.62
CA VAL A 517 -9.87 -9.37 5.74
C VAL A 517 -10.77 -9.18 4.51
N VAL A 518 -10.96 -7.93 4.12
CA VAL A 518 -11.80 -7.58 2.97
C VAL A 518 -11.03 -6.70 1.99
N GLU A 519 -11.00 -7.11 0.72
CA GLU A 519 -10.54 -6.29 -0.40
C GLU A 519 -11.67 -5.94 -1.34
N ARG A 520 -11.66 -4.73 -1.86
CA ARG A 520 -12.55 -4.25 -2.93
C ARG A 520 -11.83 -4.28 -4.25
N VAL A 521 -12.53 -4.70 -5.30
CA VAL A 521 -12.15 -4.52 -6.71
C VAL A 521 -13.12 -3.56 -7.35
N LEU A 522 -12.62 -2.41 -7.81
CA LEU A 522 -13.38 -1.42 -8.57
C LEU A 522 -12.78 -1.32 -9.97
N ALA A 523 -13.55 -1.64 -11.00
CA ALA A 523 -13.13 -1.55 -12.39
C ALA A 523 -13.94 -0.47 -13.11
N GLN A 524 -13.26 0.39 -13.86
CA GLN A 524 -13.86 1.32 -14.82
C GLN A 524 -13.80 0.71 -16.22
N LEU A 525 -14.96 0.57 -16.86
CA LEU A 525 -15.16 -0.16 -18.10
C LEU A 525 -15.42 0.75 -19.32
N GLY A 526 -15.49 2.08 -19.09
CA GLY A 526 -15.76 3.07 -20.14
C GLY A 526 -14.67 3.11 -21.23
N GLU A 527 -15.04 3.53 -22.44
CA GLU A 527 -14.08 3.65 -23.54
C GLU A 527 -13.01 4.72 -23.26
N ASP A 528 -13.42 5.81 -22.61
CA ASP A 528 -12.56 6.96 -22.32
C ASP A 528 -11.89 6.92 -20.95
N GLN A 529 -12.40 6.11 -20.03
CA GLN A 529 -11.85 5.92 -18.70
C GLN A 529 -11.82 4.43 -18.36
N ARG A 530 -10.65 3.86 -18.40
CA ARG A 530 -10.42 2.47 -18.02
C ARG A 530 -9.49 2.43 -16.82
N GLY A 531 -9.80 1.59 -15.85
CA GLY A 531 -8.99 1.49 -14.65
C GLY A 531 -9.34 0.28 -13.83
N LEU A 532 -8.41 -0.11 -13.00
CA LEU A 532 -8.53 -1.20 -12.05
C LEU A 532 -7.97 -0.72 -10.71
N SER A 533 -8.82 -0.65 -9.71
CA SER A 533 -8.44 -0.37 -8.33
C SER A 533 -8.71 -1.61 -7.49
N ILE A 534 -7.70 -2.11 -6.82
CA ILE A 534 -7.84 -3.17 -5.83
C ILE A 534 -7.19 -2.67 -4.54
N GLY A 535 -7.87 -2.82 -3.43
CA GLY A 535 -7.33 -2.40 -2.15
C GLY A 535 -8.13 -2.90 -0.97
N VAL A 536 -7.46 -2.99 0.16
CA VAL A 536 -8.08 -3.27 1.44
C VAL A 536 -8.98 -2.09 1.85
N GLY A 537 -10.06 -2.39 2.57
CA GLY A 537 -10.88 -1.37 3.20
C GLY A 537 -10.18 -0.70 4.39
N VAL A 538 -10.87 0.22 5.01
CA VAL A 538 -10.47 0.79 6.29
C VAL A 538 -11.08 -0.07 7.39
N PRO A 539 -10.26 -0.76 8.22
CA PRO A 539 -10.76 -1.60 9.29
C PRO A 539 -11.21 -0.75 10.49
N SER A 540 -12.19 -1.25 11.23
CA SER A 540 -12.48 -0.76 12.59
C SER A 540 -11.40 -1.26 13.54
N PRO A 541 -10.91 -0.43 14.47
CA PRO A 541 -9.98 -0.89 15.51
C PRO A 541 -10.67 -1.80 16.54
N GLU A 542 -11.99 -1.73 16.68
CA GLU A 542 -12.74 -2.54 17.63
C GLU A 542 -12.77 -4.00 17.19
N GLY A 543 -12.14 -4.89 17.96
CA GLY A 543 -12.02 -6.31 17.64
C GLY A 543 -11.00 -6.64 16.55
N ALA A 544 -10.22 -5.67 16.08
CA ALA A 544 -9.12 -5.91 15.16
C ALA A 544 -7.99 -6.68 15.86
N ARG A 545 -7.31 -7.55 15.11
CA ARG A 545 -6.17 -8.32 15.61
C ARG A 545 -5.10 -8.51 14.53
N VAL A 546 -3.87 -8.73 14.97
CA VAL A 546 -2.81 -9.24 14.10
C VAL A 546 -3.09 -10.72 13.81
N PRO A 547 -2.96 -11.20 12.56
CA PRO A 547 -3.20 -12.59 12.23
C PRO A 547 -2.34 -13.53 13.07
N ALA A 548 -2.97 -14.57 13.64
CA ALA A 548 -2.26 -15.58 14.42
C ALA A 548 -1.30 -16.39 13.53
N ASP A 549 -0.16 -16.81 14.08
CA ASP A 549 0.78 -17.69 13.37
C ASP A 549 0.17 -19.09 13.17
N PRO A 550 0.03 -19.60 11.94
CA PRO A 550 -0.50 -20.96 11.72
C PRO A 550 0.46 -22.06 12.18
N VAL A 551 1.68 -21.74 12.58
CA VAL A 551 2.64 -22.71 13.11
C VAL A 551 2.21 -23.24 14.47
N ASP A 552 1.50 -22.44 15.27
CA ASP A 552 0.98 -22.88 16.57
C ASP A 552 -0.23 -23.84 16.45
N ALA A 553 -1.01 -23.73 15.38
CA ALA A 553 -2.13 -24.64 15.12
C ALA A 553 -1.70 -26.03 14.60
N ALA A 554 -0.52 -26.16 13.99
CA ALA A 554 0.01 -27.44 13.51
C ALA A 554 0.77 -28.25 14.58
N ALA A 555 1.19 -27.59 15.67
CA ALA A 555 1.94 -28.24 16.76
C ALA A 555 1.06 -29.08 17.70
N ASP A 556 -0.25 -28.91 17.68
CA ASP A 556 -1.23 -29.61 18.53
C ASP A 556 -1.91 -30.83 17.85
N VAL A 557 -1.50 -31.21 16.64
CA VAL A 557 -1.93 -32.49 16.07
C VAL A 557 -1.09 -33.60 16.72
N ASP A 558 -1.54 -34.03 17.88
CA ASP A 558 -1.11 -35.27 18.54
C ASP A 558 -1.36 -36.45 17.57
N LEU A 559 -0.31 -36.85 16.85
CA LEU A 559 -0.29 -38.11 16.13
C LEU A 559 -0.32 -39.22 17.16
N GLY A 560 -1.53 -39.51 17.67
CA GLY A 560 -1.78 -40.61 18.57
C GLY A 560 -1.13 -41.88 18.06
N ASP A 561 -0.20 -42.36 18.85
CA ASP A 561 0.56 -43.63 18.73
C ASP A 561 -0.43 -44.81 18.81
N GLU A 562 -1.17 -45.10 17.74
CA GLU A 562 -1.86 -46.38 17.54
C GLU A 562 -0.96 -47.32 16.75
N LEU A 563 0.11 -47.78 17.39
CA LEU A 563 0.75 -49.02 17.00
C LEU A 563 -0.03 -50.17 17.59
N ASP A 564 -1.04 -50.66 16.89
CA ASP A 564 -1.74 -51.89 17.20
C ASP A 564 -0.80 -53.08 16.97
N GLU A 565 -0.36 -53.69 18.08
CA GLU A 565 0.37 -54.95 18.07
C GLU A 565 -0.54 -56.07 17.53
N ALA A 566 -0.23 -56.53 16.33
CA ALA A 566 -0.84 -57.73 15.78
C ALA A 566 -0.35 -58.99 16.56
N PRO A 567 -1.26 -59.87 17.01
CA PRO A 567 -0.84 -61.08 17.73
C PRO A 567 -0.22 -62.11 16.78
N VAL A 568 0.99 -62.54 17.14
CA VAL A 568 1.67 -63.70 16.54
C VAL A 568 0.95 -64.97 16.99
N THR A 569 0.38 -65.73 16.05
CA THR A 569 0.14 -67.17 16.18
C THR A 569 0.70 -67.91 14.95
#